data_a7cc4d88d22741d4e716bda0c0d4f2ba
#
_entry.id   a7cc4d88d22741d4e716bda0c0d4f2ba
#
_cell.length_a   1.000
_cell.length_b   1.000
_cell.length_c   1.000
_cell.angle_alpha   90.00
_cell.angle_beta   90.00
_cell.angle_gamma   90.00
#
_symmetry.space_group_name_H-M   'P 1'
#
loop_
_entity.id
_entity.type
_entity.pdbx_description
1 polymer ?
#
loop_
_entity_poly.entity_id
_entity_poly.type
_entity_poly.pdbx_seq_one_letter_code
_entity_poly.pdbx_strand_id
1 'polypeptide(L)'
;MRVAILENIIMPAGHEVEFDRMIINELKRQGHEPVLMVPENFTFKVDYGVDVIYLEGGEVVTYAGASKWKKPFLSLLRERRRRAWFTSAAKKLEEHHCDALIIPTSTYRYIKALLDTPLKNAKVPVHFIFHGIGKGENVRFL
;
A
#
# COMPACT_ATOMS: atom_id res chain seq x y z
N MET A 1 14.74 -12.91 4.09
CA MET A 1 13.69 -12.24 4.89
C MET A 1 12.37 -12.29 4.14
N ARG A 2 11.31 -12.31 4.86
CA ARG A 2 9.98 -12.21 4.28
C ARG A 2 9.54 -10.75 4.27
N VAL A 3 9.32 -10.21 3.08
CA VAL A 3 9.05 -8.79 2.89
C VAL A 3 7.65 -8.60 2.31
N ALA A 4 6.79 -7.89 3.04
CA ALA A 4 5.46 -7.57 2.58
C ALA A 4 5.48 -6.29 1.74
N ILE A 5 4.70 -6.28 0.67
CA ILE A 5 4.51 -5.12 -0.20
C ILE A 5 3.03 -4.77 -0.16
N LEU A 6 2.70 -3.59 0.36
CA LEU A 6 1.32 -3.12 0.45
C LEU A 6 1.01 -2.23 -0.75
N GLU A 7 0.02 -2.65 -1.53
CA GLU A 7 -0.39 -1.92 -2.73
C GLU A 7 -1.91 -1.81 -2.78
N ASN A 8 -2.42 -0.66 -3.16
CA ASN A 8 -3.85 -0.39 -3.22
C ASN A 8 -4.35 -0.05 -4.62
N ILE A 9 -3.70 -0.56 -5.63
CA ILE A 9 -4.07 -0.37 -7.03
C ILE A 9 -5.31 -1.19 -7.35
N ILE A 10 -6.29 -0.58 -7.98
CA ILE A 10 -7.48 -1.30 -8.46
C ILE A 10 -7.29 -1.80 -9.89
N MET A 11 -6.59 -1.04 -10.69
CA MET A 11 -6.42 -1.33 -12.11
C MET A 11 -4.95 -1.44 -12.48
N PRO A 12 -4.61 -2.39 -13.36
CA PRO A 12 -3.26 -2.51 -13.87
C PRO A 12 -2.97 -1.33 -14.80
N ALA A 13 -2.39 -0.28 -14.29
CA ALA A 13 -2.09 0.89 -15.09
C ALA A 13 -0.64 1.31 -14.92
N GLY A 14 0.15 1.07 -15.93
CA GLY A 14 1.41 1.75 -16.14
C GLY A 14 2.49 1.50 -15.07
N HIS A 15 2.91 2.59 -14.48
CA HIS A 15 4.12 2.62 -13.66
C HIS A 15 4.09 1.78 -12.39
N GLU A 16 2.96 1.72 -11.71
CA GLU A 16 2.87 1.01 -10.44
C GLU A 16 3.11 -0.49 -10.60
N VAL A 17 2.56 -1.05 -11.67
CA VAL A 17 2.71 -2.49 -11.97
C VAL A 17 4.15 -2.84 -12.24
N GLU A 18 4.81 -2.08 -13.11
CA GLU A 18 6.20 -2.33 -13.48
C GLU A 18 7.13 -2.04 -12.31
N PHE A 19 6.81 -1.03 -11.52
CA PHE A 19 7.59 -0.70 -10.33
C PHE A 19 7.50 -1.81 -9.30
N ASP A 20 6.29 -2.32 -9.04
CA ASP A 20 6.08 -3.43 -8.10
C ASP A 20 6.79 -4.69 -8.58
N ARG A 21 6.71 -4.97 -9.89
CA ARG A 21 7.40 -6.11 -10.47
C ARG A 21 8.91 -6.01 -10.29
N MET A 22 9.46 -4.82 -10.48
CA MET A 22 10.89 -4.57 -10.31
C MET A 22 11.33 -4.81 -8.87
N ILE A 23 10.56 -4.31 -7.90
CA ILE A 23 10.84 -4.51 -6.48
C ILE A 23 10.77 -6.00 -6.13
N ILE A 24 9.72 -6.69 -6.57
CA ILE A 24 9.51 -8.10 -6.30
C ILE A 24 10.66 -8.93 -6.89
N ASN A 25 11.02 -8.67 -8.13
CA ASN A 25 12.10 -9.39 -8.78
C ASN A 25 13.44 -9.16 -8.10
N GLU A 26 13.71 -7.93 -7.67
CA GLU A 26 14.95 -7.62 -6.97
C GLU A 26 15.02 -8.29 -5.60
N LEU A 27 13.90 -8.32 -4.87
CA LEU A 27 13.84 -9.04 -3.59
C LEU A 27 14.10 -10.53 -3.77
N LYS A 28 13.51 -11.14 -4.80
CA LYS A 28 13.76 -12.55 -5.12
C LYS A 28 15.21 -12.79 -5.48
N ARG A 29 15.81 -11.90 -6.27
CA ARG A 29 17.21 -11.99 -6.67
C ARG A 29 18.14 -11.99 -5.46
N GLN A 30 17.80 -11.21 -4.44
CA GLN A 30 18.57 -11.12 -3.20
C GLN A 30 18.27 -12.25 -2.21
N GLY A 31 17.42 -13.20 -2.57
CA GLY A 31 17.08 -14.33 -1.71
C GLY A 31 15.98 -14.08 -0.71
N HIS A 32 15.23 -12.97 -0.85
CA HIS A 32 14.11 -12.67 0.00
C HIS A 32 12.82 -13.26 -0.55
N GLU A 33 11.82 -13.40 0.33
CA GLU A 33 10.49 -13.88 -0.02
C GLU A 33 9.49 -12.73 0.01
N PRO A 34 9.16 -12.12 -1.15
CA PRO A 34 8.14 -11.09 -1.20
C PRO A 34 6.74 -11.67 -1.10
N VAL A 35 5.84 -10.98 -0.39
CA VAL A 35 4.40 -11.26 -0.36
C VAL A 35 3.65 -9.97 -0.64
N LEU A 36 2.50 -10.05 -1.28
CA LEU A 36 1.72 -8.89 -1.67
C LEU A 36 0.51 -8.74 -0.76
N MET A 37 0.35 -7.56 -0.15
CA MET A 37 -0.82 -7.21 0.65
C MET A 37 -1.69 -6.22 -0.11
N VAL A 38 -2.95 -6.57 -0.33
CA VAL A 38 -3.86 -5.79 -1.17
C VAL A 38 -5.26 -5.71 -0.55
N PRO A 39 -6.06 -4.68 -0.91
CA PRO A 39 -7.46 -4.59 -0.51
C PRO A 39 -8.31 -5.74 -1.05
N GLU A 40 -9.48 -5.93 -0.45
CA GLU A 40 -10.38 -7.03 -0.77
C GLU A 40 -10.84 -7.09 -2.22
N ASN A 41 -10.98 -5.94 -2.88
CA ASN A 41 -11.42 -5.85 -4.27
C ASN A 41 -10.29 -5.85 -5.30
N PHE A 42 -9.12 -6.26 -4.89
CA PHE A 42 -7.99 -6.37 -5.79
C PHE A 42 -8.27 -7.47 -6.81
N THR A 43 -8.59 -7.06 -8.03
CA THR A 43 -8.89 -7.97 -9.14
C THR A 43 -7.74 -8.06 -10.14
N PHE A 44 -6.62 -7.60 -9.75
CA PHE A 44 -5.45 -7.48 -10.58
C PHE A 44 -4.88 -8.85 -10.91
N LYS A 45 -4.90 -9.21 -12.19
CA LYS A 45 -4.48 -10.54 -12.65
C LYS A 45 -3.01 -10.61 -13.06
N VAL A 46 -2.19 -9.69 -12.60
CA VAL A 46 -0.77 -9.83 -12.87
C VAL A 46 -0.19 -10.84 -11.90
N ASP A 47 0.32 -11.90 -12.46
CA ASP A 47 0.98 -12.91 -11.66
C ASP A 47 2.42 -12.48 -11.39
N TYR A 48 2.66 -12.03 -10.18
CA TYR A 48 4.01 -11.72 -9.73
C TYR A 48 4.74 -12.96 -9.21
N GLY A 49 4.07 -14.11 -9.18
CA GLY A 49 4.65 -15.33 -8.62
C GLY A 49 4.86 -15.24 -7.11
N VAL A 50 4.01 -14.52 -6.40
CA VAL A 50 4.10 -14.35 -4.94
C VAL A 50 2.76 -14.61 -4.29
N ASP A 51 2.77 -14.92 -3.00
CA ASP A 51 1.54 -15.07 -2.23
C ASP A 51 0.85 -13.72 -2.07
N VAL A 52 -0.47 -13.74 -2.11
CA VAL A 52 -1.31 -12.54 -1.97
C VAL A 52 -2.07 -12.64 -0.66
N ILE A 53 -1.97 -11.59 0.14
CA ILE A 53 -2.67 -11.45 1.42
C ILE A 53 -3.69 -10.34 1.27
N TYR A 54 -4.96 -10.65 1.52
CA TYR A 54 -6.02 -9.65 1.43
C TYR A 54 -6.18 -8.93 2.76
N LEU A 55 -6.14 -7.60 2.71
CA LEU A 55 -6.30 -6.75 3.88
C LEU A 55 -7.78 -6.55 4.18
N GLU A 56 -8.13 -6.63 5.44
CA GLU A 56 -9.46 -6.27 5.92
C GLU A 56 -9.60 -4.74 5.95
N GLY A 57 -10.78 -4.24 5.78
CA GLY A 57 -11.04 -2.80 5.83
C GLY A 57 -11.83 -2.26 4.66
N GLY A 58 -12.25 -3.13 3.75
CA GLY A 58 -13.12 -2.78 2.65
C GLY A 58 -12.40 -2.53 1.33
N GLU A 59 -13.16 -2.11 0.34
CA GLU A 59 -12.69 -1.92 -1.02
C GLU A 59 -12.03 -0.56 -1.21
N VAL A 60 -11.22 -0.44 -2.25
CA VAL A 60 -10.65 0.84 -2.65
C VAL A 60 -11.76 1.77 -3.11
N VAL A 61 -11.73 3.00 -2.64
CA VAL A 61 -12.72 4.03 -2.97
C VAL A 61 -12.25 4.80 -4.20
N THR A 62 -13.14 4.94 -5.19
CA THR A 62 -12.86 5.72 -6.40
C THR A 62 -13.78 6.94 -6.44
N TYR A 63 -13.32 7.97 -7.15
CA TYR A 63 -14.12 9.16 -7.42
C TYR A 63 -14.87 9.10 -8.76
N ALA A 64 -14.71 8.01 -9.49
CA ALA A 64 -15.34 7.84 -10.79
C ALA A 64 -16.86 7.99 -10.70
N GLY A 65 -17.44 8.87 -11.52
CA GLY A 65 -18.88 9.13 -11.53
C GLY A 65 -19.40 9.88 -10.31
N ALA A 66 -18.53 10.32 -9.40
CA ALA A 66 -18.96 11.05 -8.21
C ALA A 66 -19.30 12.50 -8.51
N SER A 67 -20.42 12.98 -7.96
CA SER A 67 -20.77 14.39 -8.04
C SER A 67 -19.88 15.22 -7.14
N LYS A 68 -19.84 16.53 -7.38
CA LYS A 68 -19.07 17.49 -6.58
C LYS A 68 -19.42 17.40 -5.08
N TRP A 69 -20.68 17.11 -4.77
CA TRP A 69 -21.16 17.01 -3.41
C TRP A 69 -20.75 15.73 -2.69
N LYS A 70 -20.48 14.66 -3.44
CA LYS A 70 -20.08 13.37 -2.88
C LYS A 70 -18.58 13.27 -2.61
N LYS A 71 -17.77 14.10 -3.26
CA LYS A 71 -16.32 14.03 -3.12
C LYS A 71 -15.81 14.15 -1.69
N PRO A 72 -16.33 15.07 -0.84
CA PRO A 72 -15.90 15.11 0.55
C PRO A 72 -16.17 13.83 1.33
N PHE A 73 -17.34 13.21 1.09
CA PHE A 73 -17.68 11.94 1.73
C PHE A 73 -16.76 10.81 1.26
N LEU A 74 -16.46 10.78 -0.04
CA LEU A 74 -15.56 9.78 -0.60
C LEU A 74 -14.13 9.97 -0.08
N SER A 75 -13.70 11.21 0.10
CA SER A 75 -12.39 11.49 0.69
C SER A 75 -12.31 11.00 2.12
N LEU A 76 -13.35 11.25 2.92
CA LEU A 76 -13.41 10.77 4.29
C LEU A 76 -13.41 9.24 4.34
N LEU A 77 -14.21 8.62 3.48
CA LEU A 77 -14.26 7.15 3.38
C LEU A 77 -12.91 6.58 2.97
N ARG A 78 -12.22 7.23 2.04
CA ARG A 78 -10.89 6.83 1.59
C ARG A 78 -9.88 6.86 2.75
N GLU A 79 -9.93 7.89 3.58
CA GLU A 79 -9.08 7.98 4.76
C GLU A 79 -9.38 6.87 5.77
N ARG A 80 -10.66 6.59 6.00
CA ARG A 80 -11.07 5.52 6.90
C ARG A 80 -10.61 4.15 6.38
N ARG A 81 -10.75 3.91 5.08
CA ARG A 81 -10.31 2.67 4.44
C ARG A 81 -8.80 2.49 4.56
N ARG A 82 -8.05 3.56 4.33
CA ARG A 82 -6.59 3.53 4.46
C ARG A 82 -6.18 3.16 5.88
N ARG A 83 -6.79 3.77 6.88
CA ARG A 83 -6.50 3.43 8.28
C ARG A 83 -6.87 1.99 8.59
N ALA A 84 -7.99 1.52 8.07
CA ALA A 84 -8.39 0.12 8.27
C ALA A 84 -7.40 -0.84 7.63
N TRP A 85 -6.93 -0.55 6.42
CA TRP A 85 -5.91 -1.39 5.76
C TRP A 85 -4.60 -1.42 6.54
N PHE A 86 -4.17 -0.27 7.06
CA PHE A 86 -2.94 -0.20 7.85
C PHE A 86 -3.08 -0.97 9.16
N THR A 87 -4.23 -0.89 9.80
CA THR A 87 -4.53 -1.68 11.00
C THR A 87 -4.48 -3.18 10.68
N SER A 88 -5.10 -3.58 9.59
CA SER A 88 -5.07 -4.96 9.12
C SER A 88 -3.65 -5.40 8.76
N ALA A 89 -2.88 -4.52 8.10
CA ALA A 89 -1.50 -4.81 7.74
C ALA A 89 -0.64 -5.07 8.97
N ALA A 90 -0.80 -4.29 10.03
CA ALA A 90 -0.06 -4.51 11.27
C ALA A 90 -0.31 -5.92 11.82
N LYS A 91 -1.56 -6.35 11.81
CA LYS A 91 -1.94 -7.69 12.25
C LYS A 91 -1.38 -8.78 11.32
N LYS A 92 -1.49 -8.57 9.99
CA LYS A 92 -1.03 -9.55 8.99
C LYS A 92 0.50 -9.70 9.00
N LEU A 93 1.24 -8.63 9.29
CA LEU A 93 2.69 -8.71 9.42
C LEU A 93 3.09 -9.71 10.51
N GLU A 94 2.38 -9.69 11.64
CA GLU A 94 2.63 -10.65 12.72
C GLU A 94 2.17 -12.06 12.35
N GLU A 95 0.95 -12.19 11.83
CA GLU A 95 0.37 -13.49 11.49
C GLU A 95 1.20 -14.25 10.44
N HIS A 96 1.74 -13.53 9.47
CA HIS A 96 2.52 -14.11 8.38
C HIS A 96 4.04 -14.05 8.61
N HIS A 97 4.47 -13.62 9.79
CA HIS A 97 5.90 -13.55 10.16
C HIS A 97 6.73 -12.75 9.16
N CYS A 98 6.22 -11.61 8.72
CA CYS A 98 6.96 -10.73 7.83
C CYS A 98 8.03 -9.95 8.60
N ASP A 99 9.16 -9.72 7.94
CA ASP A 99 10.31 -9.04 8.53
C ASP A 99 10.40 -7.57 8.16
N ALA A 100 9.68 -7.14 7.15
CA ALA A 100 9.64 -5.75 6.70
C ALA A 100 8.39 -5.50 5.88
N LEU A 101 8.01 -4.22 5.76
CA LEU A 101 6.90 -3.77 4.93
C LEU A 101 7.38 -2.66 4.02
N ILE A 102 7.07 -2.76 2.73
CA ILE A 102 7.32 -1.72 1.74
C ILE A 102 5.99 -1.23 1.19
N ILE A 103 5.81 0.08 1.15
CA ILE A 103 4.65 0.73 0.55
C ILE A 103 5.16 1.51 -0.66
N PRO A 104 5.12 0.92 -1.87
CA PRO A 104 5.85 1.46 -3.02
C PRO A 104 5.22 2.68 -3.67
N THR A 105 3.95 2.93 -3.41
CA THR A 105 3.25 4.10 -3.96
C THR A 105 2.61 4.88 -2.83
N SER A 106 3.32 5.85 -2.30
CA SER A 106 2.92 6.56 -1.08
C SER A 106 2.77 8.06 -1.29
N THR A 107 1.91 8.65 -0.47
CA THR A 107 1.81 10.11 -0.31
C THR A 107 1.96 10.42 1.19
N TYR A 108 2.04 11.71 1.54
CA TYR A 108 2.11 12.11 2.94
C TYR A 108 0.91 11.60 3.77
N ARG A 109 -0.22 11.37 3.11
CA ARG A 109 -1.42 10.85 3.78
C ARG A 109 -1.21 9.42 4.32
N TYR A 110 -0.34 8.65 3.68
CA TYR A 110 0.02 7.33 4.19
C TYR A 110 0.81 7.43 5.49
N ILE A 111 1.67 8.44 5.62
CA ILE A 111 2.42 8.67 6.86
C ILE A 111 1.45 9.01 7.99
N LYS A 112 0.46 9.86 7.72
CA LYS A 112 -0.56 10.19 8.70
C LYS A 112 -1.34 8.94 9.12
N ALA A 113 -1.73 8.10 8.17
CA ALA A 113 -2.43 6.87 8.47
C ALA A 113 -1.56 5.91 9.30
N LEU A 114 -0.27 5.87 9.04
CA LEU A 114 0.67 5.10 9.86
C LEU A 114 0.62 5.57 11.32
N LEU A 115 0.71 6.88 11.54
CA LEU A 115 0.75 7.45 12.88
C LEU A 115 -0.58 7.30 13.63
N ASP A 116 -1.69 7.18 12.91
CA ASP A 116 -3.03 7.05 13.47
C ASP A 116 -3.46 5.59 13.69
N THR A 117 -2.59 4.64 13.43
CA THR A 117 -2.92 3.20 13.48
C THR A 117 -1.87 2.41 14.26
N PRO A 118 -2.17 1.15 14.64
CA PRO A 118 -1.20 0.28 15.30
C PRO A 118 0.05 -0.01 14.46
N LEU A 119 0.03 0.27 13.17
CA LEU A 119 1.19 0.05 12.31
C LEU A 119 2.41 0.87 12.76
N LYS A 120 2.21 2.01 13.40
CA LYS A 120 3.32 2.81 13.97
C LYS A 120 4.11 2.04 15.01
N ASN A 121 3.49 1.06 15.67
CA ASN A 121 4.10 0.23 16.72
C ASN A 121 4.59 -1.12 16.17
N ALA A 122 4.58 -1.30 14.84
CA ALA A 122 5.07 -2.54 14.25
C ALA A 122 6.52 -2.78 14.64
N LYS A 123 6.83 -4.04 14.95
CA LYS A 123 8.19 -4.44 15.35
C LYS A 123 9.14 -4.57 14.15
N VAL A 124 8.64 -4.33 12.95
CA VAL A 124 9.40 -4.45 11.72
C VAL A 124 9.51 -3.09 11.04
N PRO A 125 10.56 -2.85 10.25
CA PRO A 125 10.69 -1.60 9.52
C PRO A 125 9.60 -1.44 8.46
N VAL A 126 9.11 -0.21 8.33
CA VAL A 126 8.12 0.17 7.31
C VAL A 126 8.76 1.21 6.41
N HIS A 127 8.84 0.90 5.13
CA HIS A 127 9.48 1.75 4.12
C HIS A 127 8.43 2.35 3.18
N PHE A 128 8.42 3.68 3.08
CA PHE A 128 7.56 4.39 2.14
C PHE A 128 8.38 4.83 0.95
N ILE A 129 7.83 4.62 -0.25
CA ILE A 129 8.44 5.12 -1.47
C ILE A 129 7.48 6.15 -2.07
N PHE A 130 7.99 7.35 -2.30
CA PHE A 130 7.22 8.46 -2.84
C PHE A 130 7.55 8.67 -4.31
N HIS A 131 6.53 8.67 -5.15
CA HIS A 131 6.65 8.95 -6.57
C HIS A 131 6.28 10.40 -6.86
N GLY A 132 6.86 10.98 -7.89
CA GLY A 132 6.51 12.31 -8.32
C GLY A 132 7.00 13.44 -7.42
N ILE A 133 8.00 13.19 -6.61
CA ILE A 133 8.63 14.20 -5.76
C ILE A 133 9.49 15.12 -6.62
N GLY A 134 9.07 15.84 -7.47
CA GLY A 134 9.91 16.66 -8.31
C GLY A 134 9.20 17.89 -8.82
N LYS A 135 7.94 18.03 -8.48
CA LYS A 135 7.12 19.13 -8.98
C LYS A 135 7.00 20.28 -7.99
N GLY A 136 7.99 20.48 -7.16
CA GLY A 136 8.08 21.63 -6.28
C GLY A 136 7.29 21.54 -4.98
N GLU A 137 6.16 20.94 -4.99
CA GLU A 137 5.31 20.85 -3.80
C GLU A 137 5.84 19.87 -2.75
N ASN A 138 6.59 18.86 -3.15
CA ASN A 138 7.10 17.83 -2.25
C ASN A 138 8.53 18.11 -1.75
N VAL A 139 9.22 19.03 -2.35
CA VAL A 139 10.58 19.40 -1.94
C VAL A 139 10.61 19.90 -0.50
N ARG A 140 9.52 20.45 -0.04
CA ARG A 140 9.39 20.98 1.32
C ARG A 140 9.36 19.93 2.42
N PHE A 141 9.19 18.69 2.08
CA PHE A 141 9.24 17.59 3.06
C PHE A 141 10.64 17.12 3.34
N LEU A 142 11.54 17.55 2.55
CA LEU A 142 12.95 17.24 2.71
C LEU A 142 13.65 18.31 3.54
#